data_cec6571a78a2c9801ec5b1851fc4e418
#
_entry.id   cec6571a78a2c9801ec5b1851fc4e418
#
_cell.length_a   1.000
_cell.length_b   1.000
_cell.length_c   1.000
_cell.angle_alpha   90.00
_cell.angle_beta   90.00
_cell.angle_gamma   90.00
#
_symmetry.space_group_name_H-M   'P 1'
#
loop_
_entity.id
_entity.type
_entity.pdbx_description
1 polymer ?
#
loop_
_entity_poly.entity_id
_entity_poly.type
_entity_poly.pdbx_seq_one_letter_code
_entity_poly.pdbx_strand_id
1 'polypeptide(L)'
;MLLLTGATGVGVAQAGEIDAVGSPDLNAFAPDKEVTAGTNEALTVQIGNEGNFVSGSASDRDFVTTARGVSIALNGGGTPITVETGQQTIGEVSTTDIKTPQFDIVIPDSAEPGRYTLTAKLSYAYTSKARTSQGDVARSAQSSRTVTRDVVVQVTDDPRFAVEEIDSTLRVGEEGEITGQLRNIGADDARSVEVRFAPDSDTVIATTNEVAVDEIPAGESARFS
;
A
#
# COMPACT_ATOMS: atom_id res chain seq x y z
N MET A 1 38.77 -42.45 67.28
CA MET A 1 37.41 -42.28 66.82
C MET A 1 37.45 -41.01 65.95
N LEU A 2 37.55 -41.20 64.61
CA LEU A 2 37.77 -40.15 63.64
C LEU A 2 36.43 -39.97 62.88
N LEU A 3 35.70 -38.84 63.06
CA LEU A 3 34.51 -38.53 62.31
C LEU A 3 34.94 -37.83 61.00
N LEU A 4 34.62 -38.46 59.87
CA LEU A 4 34.77 -37.89 58.55
C LEU A 4 33.43 -37.27 58.16
N THR A 5 33.32 -35.94 58.16
CA THR A 5 32.16 -35.20 57.65
C THR A 5 32.35 -34.99 56.14
N GLY A 6 31.58 -35.76 55.34
CA GLY A 6 31.49 -35.54 53.88
C GLY A 6 30.62 -34.34 53.56
N ALA A 7 31.18 -33.34 52.97
CA ALA A 7 30.47 -32.23 52.37
C ALA A 7 29.96 -32.62 50.99
N THR A 8 28.64 -32.83 50.85
CA THR A 8 27.98 -33.01 49.57
C THR A 8 27.84 -31.63 48.90
N GLY A 9 28.75 -31.31 48.00
CA GLY A 9 28.62 -30.16 47.10
C GLY A 9 27.44 -30.38 46.15
N VAL A 10 26.38 -29.61 46.33
CA VAL A 10 25.30 -29.49 45.34
C VAL A 10 25.85 -28.65 44.21
N GLY A 11 26.21 -29.34 43.11
CA GLY A 11 26.55 -28.65 41.88
C GLY A 11 25.29 -27.96 41.33
N VAL A 12 25.21 -26.66 41.47
CA VAL A 12 24.24 -25.87 40.67
C VAL A 12 24.68 -25.99 39.22
N ALA A 13 23.89 -26.73 38.43
CA ALA A 13 24.01 -26.69 37.00
C ALA A 13 23.78 -25.24 36.54
N GLN A 14 24.84 -24.57 36.09
CA GLN A 14 24.67 -23.29 35.38
C GLN A 14 23.82 -23.60 34.15
N ALA A 15 22.62 -23.05 34.12
CA ALA A 15 21.83 -23.00 32.91
C ALA A 15 22.69 -22.30 31.85
N GLY A 16 23.09 -23.06 30.81
CA GLY A 16 23.90 -22.51 29.74
C GLY A 16 23.17 -21.31 29.14
N GLU A 17 23.89 -20.19 29.02
CA GLU A 17 23.37 -19.01 28.32
C GLU A 17 23.03 -19.42 26.90
N ILE A 18 21.75 -19.32 26.52
CA ILE A 18 21.27 -19.63 25.19
C ILE A 18 21.24 -18.32 24.39
N ASP A 19 22.03 -18.25 23.32
CA ASP A 19 21.97 -17.13 22.40
C ASP A 19 20.61 -17.09 21.70
N ALA A 20 19.93 -15.93 21.71
CA ALA A 20 18.81 -15.68 20.85
C ALA A 20 19.29 -15.56 19.40
N VAL A 21 18.66 -16.29 18.51
CA VAL A 21 18.97 -16.31 17.07
C VAL A 21 17.69 -16.13 16.30
N GLY A 22 17.69 -15.22 15.32
CA GLY A 22 16.55 -14.96 14.48
C GLY A 22 16.85 -13.98 13.34
N SER A 23 15.83 -13.67 12.59
CA SER A 23 15.86 -12.65 11.54
C SER A 23 14.45 -12.09 11.28
N PRO A 24 14.31 -10.85 10.85
CA PRO A 24 13.06 -10.36 10.27
C PRO A 24 12.71 -11.13 8.98
N ASP A 25 11.42 -11.24 8.71
CA ASP A 25 10.88 -11.70 7.42
C ASP A 25 9.82 -10.71 6.96
N LEU A 26 10.28 -9.72 6.18
CA LEU A 26 9.42 -8.64 5.69
C LEU A 26 8.63 -9.11 4.47
N ASN A 27 7.33 -8.83 4.48
CA ASN A 27 6.42 -8.94 3.34
C ASN A 27 5.95 -7.55 2.90
N ALA A 28 5.44 -7.46 1.67
CA ALA A 28 4.86 -6.23 1.13
C ALA A 28 3.72 -6.61 0.18
N PHE A 29 2.60 -5.90 0.27
CA PHE A 29 1.46 -6.09 -0.62
C PHE A 29 0.61 -4.81 -0.69
N ALA A 30 -0.17 -4.65 -1.76
CA ALA A 30 -1.17 -3.60 -1.86
C ALA A 30 -2.51 -4.12 -1.30
N PRO A 31 -3.09 -3.48 -0.26
CA PRO A 31 -4.42 -3.86 0.25
C PRO A 31 -5.49 -3.51 -0.77
N ASP A 32 -5.38 -2.32 -1.37
CA ASP A 32 -6.16 -1.88 -2.50
C ASP A 32 -5.37 -2.16 -3.77
N LYS A 33 -5.89 -3.05 -4.60
CA LYS A 33 -5.16 -3.54 -5.78
C LYS A 33 -5.65 -2.91 -7.07
N GLU A 34 -6.85 -2.32 -7.07
CA GLU A 34 -7.47 -1.75 -8.26
C GLU A 34 -6.90 -0.37 -8.52
N VAL A 35 -6.44 -0.17 -9.74
CA VAL A 35 -5.92 1.10 -10.26
C VAL A 35 -6.49 1.32 -11.66
N THR A 36 -6.75 2.56 -12.03
CA THR A 36 -7.45 2.86 -13.29
C THR A 36 -6.48 3.33 -14.37
N ALA A 37 -6.61 2.81 -15.59
CA ALA A 37 -5.85 3.27 -16.75
C ALA A 37 -6.04 4.77 -17.00
N GLY A 38 -4.97 5.49 -17.37
CA GLY A 38 -4.97 6.92 -17.61
C GLY A 38 -5.07 7.78 -16.36
N THR A 39 -4.73 7.26 -15.18
CA THR A 39 -4.74 8.03 -13.93
C THR A 39 -3.36 8.19 -13.30
N ASN A 40 -3.26 9.23 -12.45
CA ASN A 40 -2.17 9.39 -11.50
C ASN A 40 -2.78 9.24 -10.11
N GLU A 41 -2.35 8.24 -9.37
CA GLU A 41 -2.91 7.94 -8.07
C GLU A 41 -1.88 7.45 -7.06
N ALA A 42 -2.24 7.48 -5.78
CA ALA A 42 -1.37 7.06 -4.68
C ALA A 42 -1.65 5.60 -4.32
N LEU A 43 -0.72 4.71 -4.64
CA LEU A 43 -0.76 3.31 -4.25
C LEU A 43 -0.25 3.13 -2.82
N THR A 44 -1.10 2.62 -1.94
CA THR A 44 -0.70 2.24 -0.58
C THR A 44 -0.09 0.85 -0.59
N VAL A 45 1.12 0.71 -0.02
CA VAL A 45 1.79 -0.57 0.16
C VAL A 45 1.85 -0.90 1.64
N GLN A 46 1.29 -2.03 2.07
CA GLN A 46 1.43 -2.52 3.43
C GLN A 46 2.68 -3.37 3.58
N ILE A 47 3.45 -3.10 4.64
CA ILE A 47 4.65 -3.84 4.99
C ILE A 47 4.46 -4.42 6.39
N GLY A 48 4.52 -5.75 6.45
CA GLY A 48 4.50 -6.52 7.68
C GLY A 48 5.82 -7.25 7.90
N ASN A 49 5.99 -7.79 9.10
CA ASN A 49 7.15 -8.60 9.49
C ASN A 49 6.68 -9.83 10.25
N GLU A 50 6.83 -11.00 9.65
CA GLU A 50 6.44 -12.26 10.30
C GLU A 50 7.47 -12.74 11.31
N GLY A 51 8.73 -12.35 11.15
CA GLY A 51 9.86 -12.69 12.01
C GLY A 51 10.15 -14.18 12.07
N ASN A 52 11.39 -14.54 11.86
CA ASN A 52 11.86 -15.93 11.99
C ASN A 52 12.69 -16.05 13.27
N PHE A 53 12.12 -16.62 14.33
CA PHE A 53 12.80 -16.88 15.59
C PHE A 53 13.24 -18.33 15.65
N VAL A 54 14.55 -18.56 15.75
CA VAL A 54 15.17 -19.89 15.68
C VAL A 54 15.40 -20.50 17.07
N SER A 55 16.00 -19.72 17.98
CA SER A 55 16.33 -20.15 19.34
C SER A 55 16.50 -18.97 20.29
N GLY A 56 16.42 -19.24 21.59
CA GLY A 56 16.58 -18.25 22.65
C GLY A 56 15.41 -18.19 23.61
N SER A 57 15.41 -17.21 24.52
CA SER A 57 14.28 -16.93 25.38
C SER A 57 13.16 -16.21 24.60
N ALA A 58 11.91 -16.42 24.98
CA ALA A 58 10.77 -15.71 24.38
C ALA A 58 10.87 -14.19 24.57
N SER A 59 11.48 -13.73 25.67
CA SER A 59 11.76 -12.31 25.94
C SER A 59 12.76 -11.68 24.98
N ASP A 60 13.59 -12.50 24.33
CA ASP A 60 14.66 -12.03 23.44
C ASP A 60 14.26 -12.06 21.97
N ARG A 61 13.07 -12.56 21.67
CA ARG A 61 12.53 -12.69 20.32
C ARG A 61 12.60 -11.38 19.55
N ASP A 62 12.09 -10.28 20.13
CA ASP A 62 12.00 -8.99 19.45
C ASP A 62 13.37 -8.40 19.12
N PHE A 63 14.41 -8.70 19.89
CA PHE A 63 15.78 -8.25 19.60
C PHE A 63 16.28 -8.77 18.25
N VAL A 64 15.93 -10.01 17.89
CA VAL A 64 16.44 -10.69 16.71
C VAL A 64 15.47 -10.74 15.54
N THR A 65 14.18 -10.45 15.77
CA THR A 65 13.15 -10.46 14.70
C THR A 65 12.74 -9.08 14.22
N THR A 66 13.16 -8.00 14.88
CA THR A 66 12.84 -6.63 14.47
C THR A 66 13.76 -6.12 13.37
N ALA A 67 13.18 -5.62 12.28
CA ALA A 67 13.89 -4.93 11.21
C ALA A 67 14.09 -3.45 11.57
N ARG A 68 15.30 -2.91 11.42
CA ARG A 68 15.65 -1.52 11.77
C ARG A 68 16.14 -0.76 10.56
N GLY A 69 15.85 0.55 10.53
CA GLY A 69 16.22 1.42 9.43
C GLY A 69 15.69 0.93 8.09
N VAL A 70 14.44 0.41 8.09
CA VAL A 70 13.82 -0.15 6.89
C VAL A 70 13.60 0.95 5.88
N SER A 71 14.09 0.72 4.67
CA SER A 71 13.77 1.54 3.50
C SER A 71 13.12 0.68 2.41
N ILE A 72 12.21 1.28 1.67
CA ILE A 72 11.49 0.66 0.56
C ILE A 72 11.61 1.50 -0.70
N ALA A 73 11.86 0.84 -1.83
CA ALA A 73 11.70 1.41 -3.16
C ALA A 73 10.75 0.51 -3.96
N LEU A 74 9.73 1.11 -4.56
CA LEU A 74 8.81 0.43 -5.47
C LEU A 74 9.24 0.70 -6.91
N ASN A 75 9.13 -0.31 -7.77
CA ASN A 75 9.51 -0.22 -9.18
C ASN A 75 8.47 -0.90 -10.06
N GLY A 76 8.12 -0.28 -11.18
CA GLY A 76 7.18 -0.81 -12.15
C GLY A 76 7.65 -2.07 -12.88
N GLY A 77 8.97 -2.34 -12.92
CA GLY A 77 9.55 -3.64 -13.39
C GLY A 77 9.30 -3.80 -14.88
N GLY A 78 8.88 -3.73 -15.75
CA GLY A 78 8.52 -3.98 -17.16
C GLY A 78 7.01 -3.87 -17.40
N THR A 79 6.27 -3.40 -16.40
CA THR A 79 4.86 -3.06 -16.54
C THR A 79 4.70 -1.66 -17.17
N PRO A 80 3.53 -1.30 -17.70
CA PRO A 80 3.27 0.06 -18.18
C PRO A 80 3.22 1.11 -17.03
N ILE A 81 3.13 0.67 -15.77
CA ILE A 81 2.98 1.53 -14.61
C ILE A 81 4.32 2.18 -14.25
N THR A 82 4.34 3.50 -14.16
CA THR A 82 5.49 4.27 -13.71
C THR A 82 5.32 4.63 -12.23
N VAL A 83 6.36 4.38 -11.42
CA VAL A 83 6.39 4.81 -10.01
C VAL A 83 7.22 6.08 -9.94
N GLU A 84 6.62 7.17 -9.51
CA GLU A 84 7.27 8.49 -9.41
C GLU A 84 7.93 8.70 -8.04
N THR A 85 7.35 8.10 -6.99
CA THR A 85 7.90 8.21 -5.65
C THR A 85 9.20 7.42 -5.52
N GLY A 86 10.26 8.10 -5.12
CA GLY A 86 11.55 7.49 -4.85
C GLY A 86 11.57 6.59 -3.61
N GLN A 87 12.78 6.17 -3.22
CA GLN A 87 12.97 5.36 -2.01
C GLN A 87 12.49 6.10 -0.76
N GLN A 88 11.71 5.44 0.08
CA GLN A 88 11.22 5.95 1.36
C GLN A 88 11.86 5.20 2.53
N THR A 89 12.12 5.91 3.64
CA THR A 89 12.54 5.31 4.91
C THR A 89 11.34 5.21 5.84
N ILE A 90 10.99 4.00 6.28
CA ILE A 90 9.81 3.71 7.11
C ILE A 90 10.14 3.37 8.57
N GLY A 91 11.44 3.39 8.91
CA GLY A 91 11.93 3.23 10.26
C GLY A 91 12.05 1.78 10.71
N GLU A 92 11.56 1.47 11.90
CA GLU A 92 11.57 0.14 12.49
C GLU A 92 10.25 -0.61 12.18
N VAL A 93 10.36 -1.92 11.93
CA VAL A 93 9.21 -2.81 11.72
C VAL A 93 9.39 -4.05 12.60
N SER A 94 8.65 -4.10 13.71
CA SER A 94 8.56 -5.27 14.59
C SER A 94 7.55 -6.29 14.05
N THR A 95 7.42 -7.42 14.71
CA THR A 95 6.44 -8.46 14.32
C THR A 95 4.98 -8.08 14.59
N THR A 96 4.74 -7.00 15.31
CA THR A 96 3.40 -6.47 15.61
C THR A 96 3.05 -5.21 14.82
N ASP A 97 4.03 -4.64 14.10
CA ASP A 97 3.84 -3.41 13.34
C ASP A 97 3.40 -3.68 11.90
N ILE A 98 2.56 -2.78 11.40
CA ILE A 98 2.25 -2.64 9.97
C ILE A 98 2.61 -1.21 9.57
N LYS A 99 3.39 -1.05 8.50
CA LYS A 99 3.71 0.25 7.90
C LYS A 99 3.01 0.38 6.56
N THR A 100 2.53 1.57 6.24
CA THR A 100 1.71 1.84 5.07
C THR A 100 2.24 3.04 4.25
N PRO A 101 3.47 2.94 3.68
CA PRO A 101 3.95 3.99 2.78
C PRO A 101 3.07 4.09 1.54
N GLN A 102 2.97 5.31 0.98
CA GLN A 102 2.26 5.60 -0.25
C GLN A 102 3.25 5.92 -1.38
N PHE A 103 2.92 5.46 -2.58
CA PHE A 103 3.71 5.68 -3.79
C PHE A 103 2.82 6.29 -4.86
N ASP A 104 3.22 7.44 -5.37
CA ASP A 104 2.57 8.05 -6.53
C ASP A 104 2.92 7.23 -7.76
N ILE A 105 1.90 6.76 -8.46
CA ILE A 105 2.02 5.94 -9.66
C ILE A 105 1.26 6.59 -10.81
N VAL A 106 1.79 6.42 -11.99
CA VAL A 106 1.18 6.86 -13.25
C VAL A 106 0.84 5.64 -14.08
N ILE A 107 -0.42 5.48 -14.39
CA ILE A 107 -0.94 4.44 -15.27
C ILE A 107 -1.30 5.09 -16.60
N PRO A 108 -0.62 4.79 -17.71
CA PRO A 108 -0.94 5.41 -19.01
C PRO A 108 -2.32 4.96 -19.53
N ASP A 109 -2.97 5.79 -20.36
CA ASP A 109 -4.25 5.45 -21.01
C ASP A 109 -4.14 4.17 -21.85
N SER A 110 -2.95 3.86 -22.36
CA SER A 110 -2.68 2.67 -23.15
C SER A 110 -2.41 1.40 -22.34
N ALA A 111 -2.53 1.47 -21.01
CA ALA A 111 -2.35 0.28 -20.18
C ALA A 111 -3.54 -0.65 -20.37
N GLU A 112 -3.29 -1.87 -20.83
CA GLU A 112 -4.33 -2.87 -20.99
C GLU A 112 -4.88 -3.30 -19.62
N PRO A 113 -6.20 -3.55 -19.49
CA PRO A 113 -6.78 -4.10 -18.28
C PRO A 113 -6.14 -5.45 -17.94
N GLY A 114 -5.81 -5.66 -16.68
CA GLY A 114 -5.16 -6.89 -16.27
C GLY A 114 -4.35 -6.78 -15.00
N ARG A 115 -3.77 -7.90 -14.63
CA ARG A 115 -2.92 -8.00 -13.44
C ARG A 115 -1.47 -7.67 -13.77
N TYR A 116 -0.90 -6.73 -13.02
CA TYR A 116 0.49 -6.34 -13.10
C TYR A 116 1.22 -6.57 -11.78
N THR A 117 2.50 -6.87 -11.85
CA THR A 117 3.32 -7.10 -10.67
C THR A 117 4.42 -6.04 -10.60
N LEU A 118 4.34 -5.20 -9.59
CA LEU A 118 5.37 -4.24 -9.23
C LEU A 118 6.37 -4.91 -8.28
N THR A 119 7.58 -4.39 -8.24
CA THR A 119 8.66 -4.95 -7.43
C THR A 119 8.99 -4.00 -6.28
N ALA A 120 8.75 -4.43 -5.04
CA ALA A 120 9.16 -3.73 -3.83
C ALA A 120 10.53 -4.24 -3.36
N LYS A 121 11.54 -3.36 -3.33
CA LYS A 121 12.87 -3.63 -2.80
C LYS A 121 12.98 -3.06 -1.38
N LEU A 122 13.12 -3.93 -0.39
CA LEU A 122 13.22 -3.60 1.03
C LEU A 122 14.66 -3.81 1.50
N SER A 123 15.27 -2.79 2.12
CA SER A 123 16.61 -2.88 2.73
C SER A 123 16.53 -2.53 4.21
N TYR A 124 17.16 -3.32 5.06
CA TYR A 124 17.11 -3.17 6.51
C TYR A 124 18.32 -3.78 7.20
N ALA A 125 18.55 -3.33 8.45
CA ALA A 125 19.49 -3.96 9.37
C ALA A 125 18.74 -4.70 10.48
N TYR A 126 19.36 -5.69 11.09
CA TYR A 126 18.80 -6.43 12.21
C TYR A 126 19.88 -7.06 13.07
N THR A 127 19.52 -7.48 14.27
CA THR A 127 20.39 -8.26 15.15
C THR A 127 20.18 -9.74 14.87
N SER A 128 21.15 -10.41 14.28
CA SER A 128 21.05 -11.84 13.93
C SER A 128 21.24 -12.78 15.10
N LYS A 129 22.02 -12.33 16.12
CA LYS A 129 22.26 -13.04 17.37
C LYS A 129 22.34 -12.05 18.52
N ALA A 130 21.73 -12.38 19.63
CA ALA A 130 21.83 -11.61 20.86
C ALA A 130 22.05 -12.56 22.05
N ARG A 131 22.98 -12.20 22.93
CA ARG A 131 23.14 -12.84 24.22
C ARG A 131 22.69 -11.85 25.29
N THR A 132 21.71 -12.23 26.07
CA THR A 132 21.22 -11.45 27.19
C THR A 132 21.79 -12.03 28.49
N SER A 133 22.22 -11.16 29.40
CA SER A 133 22.61 -11.51 30.75
C SER A 133 21.93 -10.55 31.72
N GLN A 134 21.15 -11.07 32.66
CA GLN A 134 20.39 -10.30 33.64
C GLN A 134 19.44 -9.23 33.03
N GLY A 135 18.91 -9.50 31.82
CA GLY A 135 18.00 -8.59 31.12
C GLY A 135 18.68 -7.57 30.19
N ASP A 136 20.01 -7.47 30.21
CA ASP A 136 20.75 -6.59 29.31
C ASP A 136 21.42 -7.38 28.17
N VAL A 137 21.53 -6.75 26.97
CA VAL A 137 22.20 -7.34 25.81
C VAL A 137 23.71 -7.27 26.02
N ALA A 138 24.31 -8.39 26.42
CA ALA A 138 25.76 -8.49 26.69
C ALA A 138 26.60 -8.57 25.39
N ARG A 139 26.04 -9.19 24.33
CA ARG A 139 26.67 -9.31 22.99
C ARG A 139 25.60 -9.37 21.92
N SER A 140 25.85 -8.70 20.78
CA SER A 140 24.97 -8.77 19.62
C SER A 140 25.80 -8.83 18.32
N ALA A 141 25.27 -9.54 17.32
CA ALA A 141 25.79 -9.53 15.97
C ALA A 141 24.78 -8.83 15.06
N GLN A 142 25.23 -7.76 14.41
CA GLN A 142 24.42 -7.02 13.44
C GLN A 142 24.55 -7.62 12.05
N SER A 143 23.47 -7.59 11.29
CA SER A 143 23.41 -8.01 9.89
C SER A 143 22.54 -7.05 9.11
N SER A 144 22.76 -6.95 7.82
CA SER A 144 21.89 -6.21 6.89
C SER A 144 21.39 -7.13 5.80
N ARG A 145 20.21 -6.85 5.30
CA ARG A 145 19.60 -7.64 4.22
C ARG A 145 18.83 -6.71 3.28
N THR A 146 18.84 -7.10 2.02
CA THR A 146 17.93 -6.56 1.01
C THR A 146 17.08 -7.72 0.47
N VAL A 147 15.79 -7.52 0.45
CA VAL A 147 14.82 -8.50 -0.08
C VAL A 147 13.93 -7.84 -1.12
N THR A 148 13.45 -8.65 -2.04
CA THR A 148 12.49 -8.23 -3.07
C THR A 148 11.16 -8.92 -2.80
N ARG A 149 10.05 -8.17 -2.98
CA ARG A 149 8.69 -8.68 -2.84
C ARG A 149 7.84 -8.21 -4.00
N ASP A 150 6.93 -9.06 -4.41
CA ASP A 150 5.97 -8.77 -5.46
C ASP A 150 4.76 -8.04 -4.88
N VAL A 151 4.42 -6.89 -5.47
CA VAL A 151 3.21 -6.12 -5.16
C VAL A 151 2.31 -6.19 -6.39
N VAL A 152 1.20 -6.90 -6.24
CA VAL A 152 0.25 -7.13 -7.33
C VAL A 152 -0.79 -6.01 -7.35
N VAL A 153 -1.01 -5.43 -8.53
CA VAL A 153 -2.08 -4.48 -8.82
C VAL A 153 -2.94 -4.99 -9.98
N GLN A 154 -4.18 -4.54 -10.04
CA GLN A 154 -5.14 -4.85 -11.09
C GLN A 154 -5.49 -3.56 -11.80
N VAL A 155 -5.05 -3.39 -13.05
CA VAL A 155 -5.48 -2.27 -13.88
C VAL A 155 -6.89 -2.54 -14.35
N THR A 156 -7.78 -1.59 -14.10
CA THR A 156 -9.15 -1.53 -14.61
C THR A 156 -9.26 -0.44 -15.67
N ASP A 157 -10.27 -0.52 -16.47
CA ASP A 157 -10.51 0.38 -17.60
C ASP A 157 -11.94 0.94 -17.52
N ASP A 158 -12.27 1.47 -16.33
CA ASP A 158 -13.60 1.98 -16.06
C ASP A 158 -13.94 3.20 -16.92
N PRO A 159 -15.23 3.39 -17.31
CA PRO A 159 -15.69 4.60 -17.97
C PRO A 159 -15.39 5.84 -17.14
N ARG A 160 -14.83 6.87 -17.77
CA ARG A 160 -14.55 8.17 -17.14
C ARG A 160 -15.12 9.27 -17.99
N PHE A 161 -15.63 10.33 -17.37
CA PHE A 161 -16.33 11.37 -18.08
C PHE A 161 -15.67 12.73 -17.95
N ALA A 162 -15.63 13.44 -19.10
CA ALA A 162 -15.38 14.87 -19.16
C ALA A 162 -16.65 15.58 -19.65
N VAL A 163 -17.01 16.67 -18.98
CA VAL A 163 -18.09 17.56 -19.44
C VAL A 163 -17.49 18.66 -20.29
N GLU A 164 -17.97 18.75 -21.53
CA GLU A 164 -17.45 19.70 -22.54
C GLU A 164 -18.61 20.55 -23.09
N GLU A 165 -18.29 21.68 -23.71
CA GLU A 165 -19.23 22.52 -24.47
C GLU A 165 -20.52 22.89 -23.67
N ILE A 166 -20.35 23.32 -22.39
CA ILE A 166 -21.49 23.77 -21.61
C ILE A 166 -21.99 25.11 -22.13
N ASP A 167 -23.27 25.16 -22.48
CA ASP A 167 -23.96 26.38 -22.86
C ASP A 167 -25.24 26.56 -22.02
N SER A 168 -25.72 27.79 -21.89
CA SER A 168 -26.88 28.10 -21.08
C SER A 168 -27.67 29.27 -21.64
N THR A 169 -29.00 29.12 -21.67
CA THR A 169 -29.96 30.18 -22.03
C THR A 169 -30.64 30.81 -20.81
N LEU A 170 -30.18 30.51 -19.58
CA LEU A 170 -30.76 30.99 -18.33
C LEU A 170 -30.80 32.51 -18.24
N ARG A 171 -31.95 33.06 -17.79
CA ARG A 171 -32.13 34.48 -17.47
C ARG A 171 -32.89 34.64 -16.15
N VAL A 172 -32.62 35.75 -15.48
CA VAL A 172 -33.29 36.03 -14.20
C VAL A 172 -34.81 36.15 -14.39
N GLY A 173 -35.57 35.31 -13.70
CA GLY A 173 -37.01 35.27 -13.74
C GLY A 173 -37.61 34.58 -14.97
N GLU A 174 -36.83 33.93 -15.79
CA GLU A 174 -37.25 33.16 -16.96
C GLU A 174 -36.81 31.70 -16.85
N GLU A 175 -37.54 30.81 -17.51
CA GLU A 175 -37.07 29.45 -17.71
C GLU A 175 -36.02 29.42 -18.82
N GLY A 176 -34.99 28.58 -18.66
CA GLY A 176 -33.95 28.38 -19.64
C GLY A 176 -33.40 26.97 -19.56
N GLU A 177 -32.54 26.65 -20.48
CA GLU A 177 -31.97 25.32 -20.68
C GLU A 177 -30.47 25.39 -20.48
N ILE A 178 -29.91 24.33 -19.91
CA ILE A 178 -28.44 24.08 -19.84
C ILE A 178 -28.18 22.88 -20.77
N THR A 179 -27.31 23.07 -21.72
CA THR A 179 -26.87 22.01 -22.66
C THR A 179 -25.40 21.74 -22.49
N GLY A 180 -24.96 20.55 -22.81
CA GLY A 180 -23.55 20.20 -22.79
C GLY A 180 -23.25 18.88 -23.51
N GLN A 181 -21.98 18.56 -23.59
CA GLN A 181 -21.54 17.24 -24.07
C GLN A 181 -20.84 16.52 -22.93
N LEU A 182 -21.20 15.25 -22.74
CA LEU A 182 -20.53 14.30 -21.88
C LEU A 182 -19.68 13.38 -22.74
N ARG A 183 -18.36 13.48 -22.61
CA ARG A 183 -17.42 12.62 -23.32
C ARG A 183 -16.92 11.50 -22.43
N ASN A 184 -16.99 10.27 -22.89
CA ASN A 184 -16.33 9.15 -22.22
C ASN A 184 -14.84 9.17 -22.57
N ILE A 185 -14.00 9.57 -21.62
CA ILE A 185 -12.53 9.60 -21.74
C ILE A 185 -11.87 8.34 -21.16
N GLY A 186 -12.66 7.38 -20.66
CA GLY A 186 -12.24 6.04 -20.30
C GLY A 186 -12.17 5.13 -21.53
N ALA A 187 -11.64 3.92 -21.38
CA ALA A 187 -11.50 3.00 -22.49
C ALA A 187 -12.61 1.94 -22.54
N ASP A 188 -13.45 1.84 -21.51
CA ASP A 188 -14.65 1.00 -21.50
C ASP A 188 -15.92 1.79 -21.89
N ASP A 189 -16.84 1.10 -22.57
CA ASP A 189 -18.15 1.64 -22.91
C ASP A 189 -19.00 1.87 -21.66
N ALA A 190 -19.53 3.07 -21.52
CA ALA A 190 -20.45 3.41 -20.43
C ALA A 190 -21.90 3.11 -20.82
N ARG A 191 -22.61 2.39 -19.98
CA ARG A 191 -24.02 2.05 -20.17
C ARG A 191 -24.90 2.62 -19.06
N SER A 192 -26.14 3.00 -19.42
CA SER A 192 -27.10 3.56 -18.46
C SER A 192 -26.54 4.79 -17.72
N VAL A 193 -25.93 5.70 -18.47
CA VAL A 193 -25.36 6.93 -17.95
C VAL A 193 -26.48 7.91 -17.59
N GLU A 194 -26.40 8.50 -16.42
CA GLU A 194 -27.31 9.52 -15.95
C GLU A 194 -26.53 10.79 -15.59
N VAL A 195 -26.95 11.91 -16.14
CA VAL A 195 -26.40 13.23 -15.80
C VAL A 195 -27.34 13.89 -14.81
N ARG A 196 -26.82 14.20 -13.63
CA ARG A 196 -27.58 14.90 -12.58
C ARG A 196 -27.06 16.33 -12.44
N PHE A 197 -28.00 17.29 -12.51
CA PHE A 197 -27.72 18.69 -12.25
C PHE A 197 -28.05 19.04 -10.80
N ALA A 198 -27.05 19.50 -10.04
CA ALA A 198 -27.19 19.94 -8.65
C ALA A 198 -26.68 21.38 -8.53
N PRO A 199 -27.54 22.41 -8.59
CA PRO A 199 -27.08 23.80 -8.46
C PRO A 199 -26.63 24.10 -7.03
N ASP A 200 -25.48 24.75 -6.87
CA ASP A 200 -24.96 25.23 -5.58
C ASP A 200 -25.63 26.53 -5.09
N SER A 201 -26.68 27.00 -5.78
CA SER A 201 -27.33 28.28 -5.51
C SER A 201 -28.85 28.14 -5.38
N ASP A 202 -29.42 28.74 -4.33
CA ASP A 202 -30.87 28.81 -4.10
C ASP A 202 -31.61 29.65 -5.16
N THR A 203 -30.88 30.32 -6.05
CA THR A 203 -31.45 31.17 -7.10
C THR A 203 -31.71 30.42 -8.39
N VAL A 204 -31.24 29.19 -8.53
CA VAL A 204 -31.49 28.31 -9.67
C VAL A 204 -32.30 27.11 -9.18
N ILE A 205 -33.49 26.93 -9.73
CA ILE A 205 -34.37 25.78 -9.43
C ILE A 205 -34.40 24.91 -10.67
N ALA A 206 -33.91 23.66 -10.56
CA ALA A 206 -34.04 22.70 -11.63
C ALA A 206 -35.46 22.13 -11.67
N THR A 207 -36.14 22.24 -12.81
CA THR A 207 -37.44 21.59 -13.06
C THR A 207 -37.25 20.13 -13.49
N THR A 208 -36.13 19.85 -14.17
CA THR A 208 -35.63 18.50 -14.46
C THR A 208 -34.20 18.47 -14.01
N ASN A 209 -33.85 17.56 -13.13
CA ASN A 209 -32.51 17.47 -12.54
C ASN A 209 -31.76 16.20 -12.94
N GLU A 210 -32.36 15.31 -13.72
CA GLU A 210 -31.79 14.06 -14.16
C GLU A 210 -32.11 13.85 -15.66
N VAL A 211 -31.06 13.57 -16.43
CA VAL A 211 -31.14 13.27 -17.86
C VAL A 211 -30.44 11.94 -18.10
N ALA A 212 -31.21 10.97 -18.61
CA ALA A 212 -30.64 9.68 -19.01
C ALA A 212 -29.94 9.81 -20.37
N VAL A 213 -28.72 9.31 -20.42
CA VAL A 213 -27.94 9.15 -21.64
C VAL A 213 -27.63 7.66 -21.77
N ASP A 214 -28.22 6.97 -22.74
CA ASP A 214 -28.26 5.50 -22.77
C ASP A 214 -26.88 4.84 -22.76
N GLU A 215 -26.06 5.08 -23.78
CA GLU A 215 -24.74 4.50 -23.92
C GLU A 215 -23.78 5.55 -24.48
N ILE A 216 -22.56 5.60 -23.90
CA ILE A 216 -21.47 6.42 -24.42
C ILE A 216 -20.26 5.50 -24.62
N PRO A 217 -20.01 5.06 -25.86
CA PRO A 217 -18.83 4.26 -26.17
C PRO A 217 -17.52 4.95 -25.77
N ALA A 218 -16.47 4.17 -25.57
CA ALA A 218 -15.14 4.66 -25.28
C ALA A 218 -14.68 5.70 -26.31
N GLY A 219 -14.25 6.88 -25.85
CA GLY A 219 -13.79 7.99 -26.69
C GLY A 219 -14.88 8.81 -27.36
N GLU A 220 -16.16 8.41 -27.28
CA GLU A 220 -17.31 9.11 -27.88
C GLU A 220 -17.95 10.11 -26.91
N SER A 221 -18.80 11.00 -27.48
CA SER A 221 -19.52 12.03 -26.73
C SER A 221 -21.02 11.93 -26.96
N ALA A 222 -21.79 12.17 -25.92
CA ALA A 222 -23.24 12.31 -25.98
C ALA A 222 -23.69 13.70 -25.50
N ARG A 223 -24.76 14.25 -26.10
CA ARG A 223 -25.33 15.54 -25.68
C ARG A 223 -26.38 15.32 -24.62
N PHE A 224 -26.46 16.25 -23.69
CA PHE A 224 -27.52 16.35 -22.69
C PHE A 224 -28.12 17.76 -22.68
N SER A 225 -29.39 17.85 -22.29
CA SER A 225 -30.12 19.11 -22.15
C SER A 225 -31.17 19.03 -21.04
#